data_ce527fa515d73c3694b17674fab17ff6
#
_entry.id   ce527fa515d73c3694b17674fab17ff6
#
_cell.length_a   1.000
_cell.length_b   1.000
_cell.length_c   1.000
_cell.angle_alpha   90.00
_cell.angle_beta   90.00
_cell.angle_gamma   90.00
#
_symmetry.space_group_name_H-M   'P 1'
#
loop_
_entity.id
_entity.type
_entity.pdbx_description
1 polymer ?
#
loop_
_entity_poly.entity_id
_entity_poly.type
_entity_poly.pdbx_seq_one_letter_code
_entity_poly.pdbx_strand_id
1 'polypeptide(L)'
;TKDALEDEVFFPLRNHTRGFRPEVANRNLLGKLIPILDELVEENGKMGTHRQIQVRIRLLQMMDLLVEYGQLEELTRNASGELEKEILLYIQDNYHDNIGLAELSEHFHLSEKYMSRLFSERFHMTLTQYVNYVRLRYARHLLESTDLSVTEVAMKSGYQNVSYFIRRFSSAMG
;
A
#
# COMPACT_ATOMS: atom_id res chain seq x y z
N THR A 1 3.67 2.87 14.09
CA THR A 1 5.06 2.57 13.69
C THR A 1 5.17 1.27 12.89
N LYS A 2 4.30 0.25 13.13
CA LYS A 2 4.24 -0.97 12.31
C LYS A 2 3.58 -0.69 10.95
N ASP A 3 2.61 0.21 10.95
CA ASP A 3 1.81 0.55 9.77
C ASP A 3 2.54 1.50 8.81
N ALA A 4 3.39 2.41 9.29
CA ALA A 4 4.12 3.33 8.43
C ALA A 4 5.08 2.61 7.47
N LEU A 5 5.76 1.56 7.92
CA LEU A 5 6.64 0.76 7.06
C LEU A 5 5.85 -0.10 6.07
N GLU A 6 4.70 -0.67 6.47
CA GLU A 6 3.83 -1.40 5.55
C GLU A 6 3.28 -0.46 4.46
N ASP A 7 3.00 0.79 4.80
CA ASP A 7 2.39 1.75 3.90
C ASP A 7 3.36 2.44 2.95
N GLU A 8 4.51 2.89 3.47
CA GLU A 8 5.48 3.61 2.64
C GLU A 8 6.28 2.68 1.73
N VAL A 9 6.50 1.44 2.16
CA VAL A 9 7.42 0.52 1.49
C VAL A 9 6.71 -0.63 0.79
N PHE A 10 5.76 -1.30 1.45
CA PHE A 10 5.16 -2.52 0.91
C PHE A 10 3.94 -2.29 0.01
N PHE A 11 3.19 -1.20 0.21
CA PHE A 11 2.03 -0.94 -0.63
C PHE A 11 2.38 -0.67 -2.10
N PRO A 12 3.37 0.19 -2.41
CA PRO A 12 3.83 0.35 -3.77
C PRO A 12 4.33 -0.96 -4.39
N LEU A 13 5.11 -1.75 -3.66
CA LEU A 13 5.64 -3.03 -4.13
C LEU A 13 4.54 -4.06 -4.42
N ARG A 14 3.54 -4.18 -3.56
CA ARG A 14 2.45 -5.14 -3.73
C ARG A 14 1.57 -4.84 -4.94
N ASN A 15 1.38 -3.58 -5.28
CA ASN A 15 0.58 -3.17 -6.42
C ASN A 15 1.34 -3.21 -7.75
N HIS A 16 2.68 -3.15 -7.71
CA HIS A 16 3.51 -3.23 -8.90
C HIS A 16 3.93 -4.67 -9.29
N THR A 17 3.63 -5.68 -8.47
CA THR A 17 4.15 -7.05 -8.66
C THR A 17 3.67 -7.77 -9.94
N ARG A 18 2.63 -7.32 -10.62
CA ARG A 18 2.22 -7.90 -11.91
C ARG A 18 2.96 -7.34 -13.13
N GLY A 19 3.59 -6.17 -13.01
CA GLY A 19 4.44 -5.56 -14.05
C GLY A 19 5.93 -5.62 -13.72
N PHE A 20 6.26 -5.95 -12.48
CA PHE A 20 7.62 -6.08 -12.02
C PHE A 20 8.19 -7.40 -12.51
N ARG A 21 8.81 -7.36 -13.67
CA ARG A 21 9.86 -8.31 -14.04
C ARG A 21 11.16 -7.64 -13.65
N PRO A 22 11.75 -7.97 -12.50
CA PRO A 22 13.14 -7.62 -12.30
C PRO A 22 13.88 -8.40 -13.38
N GLU A 23 14.35 -7.73 -14.41
CA GLU A 23 15.49 -8.24 -15.15
C GLU A 23 16.65 -8.21 -14.17
N VAL A 24 16.69 -9.19 -13.28
CA VAL A 24 17.78 -9.40 -12.34
C VAL A 24 18.94 -9.98 -13.13
N ALA A 25 19.35 -9.24 -14.16
CA ALA A 25 20.58 -9.51 -14.92
C ALA A 25 21.83 -9.16 -14.11
N ASN A 26 21.68 -8.53 -12.95
CA ASN A 26 22.82 -8.11 -12.14
C ASN A 26 23.25 -9.23 -11.19
N ARG A 27 24.29 -9.99 -11.59
CA ARG A 27 24.90 -11.07 -10.78
C ARG A 27 25.36 -10.59 -9.40
N ASN A 28 25.74 -9.32 -9.27
CA ASN A 28 26.15 -8.73 -7.98
C ASN A 28 24.96 -8.58 -7.02
N LEU A 29 23.81 -8.14 -7.51
CA LEU A 29 22.60 -8.04 -6.72
C LEU A 29 22.13 -9.43 -6.26
N LEU A 30 22.11 -10.41 -7.16
CA LEU A 30 21.79 -11.80 -6.82
C LEU A 30 22.73 -12.38 -5.77
N GLY A 31 24.04 -12.14 -5.91
CA GLY A 31 25.03 -12.60 -4.94
C GLY A 31 24.82 -12.02 -3.52
N LYS A 32 24.22 -10.83 -3.41
CA LYS A 32 23.89 -10.20 -2.11
C LYS A 32 22.49 -10.62 -1.59
N LEU A 33 21.53 -10.86 -2.48
CA LEU A 33 20.15 -11.22 -2.10
C LEU A 33 20.01 -12.69 -1.68
N ILE A 34 20.69 -13.61 -2.35
CA ILE A 34 20.59 -15.06 -2.07
C ILE A 34 20.91 -15.39 -0.61
N PRO A 35 22.02 -14.92 -0.01
CA PRO A 35 22.29 -15.19 1.39
C PRO A 35 21.21 -14.70 2.35
N ILE A 36 20.59 -13.54 2.08
CA ILE A 36 19.51 -12.98 2.91
C ILE A 36 18.25 -13.84 2.80
N LEU A 37 17.96 -14.37 1.60
CA LEU A 37 16.83 -15.28 1.38
C LEU A 37 17.05 -16.61 2.08
N ASP A 38 18.28 -17.17 2.03
CA ASP A 38 18.61 -18.42 2.71
C ASP A 38 18.43 -18.28 4.22
N GLU A 39 18.91 -17.18 4.82
CA GLU A 39 18.70 -16.88 6.23
C GLU A 39 17.22 -16.71 6.60
N LEU A 40 16.40 -16.10 5.72
CA LEU A 40 14.94 -16.03 5.91
C LEU A 40 14.28 -17.40 5.89
N VAL A 41 14.73 -18.29 5.04
CA VAL A 41 14.24 -19.68 4.95
C VAL A 41 14.62 -20.46 6.21
N GLU A 42 15.86 -20.35 6.68
CA GLU A 42 16.31 -21.01 7.91
C GLU A 42 15.56 -20.53 9.16
N GLU A 43 15.24 -19.24 9.23
CA GLU A 43 14.42 -18.67 10.32
C GLU A 43 12.96 -19.15 10.29
N ASN A 44 12.47 -19.70 9.19
CA ASN A 44 11.05 -20.08 9.04
C ASN A 44 10.60 -21.21 9.99
N GLY A 45 11.52 -21.97 10.56
CA GLY A 45 11.24 -23.04 11.55
C GLY A 45 11.19 -22.59 13.01
N LYS A 46 11.58 -21.34 13.34
CA LYS A 46 11.70 -20.87 14.74
C LYS A 46 10.47 -20.04 15.14
N MET A 47 9.99 -20.15 16.37
CA MET A 47 8.88 -19.36 16.92
C MET A 47 9.39 -18.29 17.92
N GLY A 48 8.75 -17.11 17.95
CA GLY A 48 8.95 -16.07 18.97
C GLY A 48 9.14 -14.65 18.43
N THR A 49 9.11 -13.70 19.34
CA THR A 49 9.25 -12.25 19.03
C THR A 49 10.61 -11.94 18.39
N HIS A 50 11.67 -12.61 18.82
CA HIS A 50 13.01 -12.45 18.26
C HIS A 50 13.04 -12.78 16.75
N ARG A 51 12.36 -13.85 16.34
CA ARG A 51 12.20 -14.21 14.92
C ARG A 51 11.52 -13.11 14.11
N GLN A 52 10.43 -12.55 14.63
CA GLN A 52 9.71 -11.47 13.93
C GLN A 52 10.63 -10.26 13.68
N ILE A 53 11.49 -9.94 14.63
CA ILE A 53 12.48 -8.87 14.49
C ILE A 53 13.52 -9.23 13.42
N GLN A 54 14.06 -10.45 13.44
CA GLN A 54 15.06 -10.91 12.46
C GLN A 54 14.50 -10.90 11.03
N VAL A 55 13.28 -11.42 10.83
CA VAL A 55 12.60 -11.38 9.53
C VAL A 55 12.45 -9.93 9.02
N ARG A 56 12.06 -9.00 9.89
CA ARG A 56 11.96 -7.58 9.51
C ARG A 56 13.30 -6.96 9.12
N ILE A 57 14.35 -7.26 9.88
CA ILE A 57 15.69 -6.78 9.55
C ILE A 57 16.13 -7.29 8.17
N ARG A 58 15.91 -8.58 7.86
CA ARG A 58 16.25 -9.15 6.55
C ARG A 58 15.45 -8.55 5.41
N LEU A 59 14.14 -8.32 5.63
CA LEU A 59 13.31 -7.65 4.63
C LEU A 59 13.79 -6.21 4.37
N LEU A 60 14.15 -5.46 5.41
CA LEU A 60 14.70 -4.11 5.24
C LEU A 60 16.05 -4.13 4.52
N GLN A 61 16.92 -5.08 4.81
CA GLN A 61 18.19 -5.26 4.08
C GLN A 61 17.95 -5.57 2.59
N MET A 62 16.98 -6.41 2.26
CA MET A 62 16.61 -6.67 0.87
C MET A 62 16.09 -5.40 0.17
N MET A 63 15.27 -4.61 0.87
CA MET A 63 14.75 -3.35 0.34
C MET A 63 15.87 -2.35 0.07
N ASP A 64 16.80 -2.20 1.00
CA ASP A 64 17.97 -1.32 0.87
C ASP A 64 18.83 -1.71 -0.34
N LEU A 65 19.08 -2.99 -0.52
CA LEU A 65 19.79 -3.49 -1.70
C LEU A 65 19.05 -3.20 -3.01
N LEU A 66 17.74 -3.35 -3.05
CA LEU A 66 16.94 -3.06 -4.24
C LEU A 66 16.94 -1.55 -4.57
N VAL A 67 16.95 -0.69 -3.56
CA VAL A 67 17.09 0.75 -3.73
C VAL A 67 18.50 1.12 -4.20
N GLU A 68 19.54 0.57 -3.57
CA GLU A 68 20.95 0.79 -3.95
C GLU A 68 21.21 0.45 -5.43
N TYR A 69 20.61 -0.64 -5.92
CA TYR A 69 20.77 -1.06 -7.32
C TYR A 69 19.81 -0.38 -8.32
N GLY A 70 19.10 0.65 -7.87
CA GLY A 70 18.45 1.62 -8.77
C GLY A 70 17.19 1.14 -9.50
N GLN A 71 16.71 -0.07 -9.26
CA GLN A 71 15.53 -0.57 -9.96
C GLN A 71 14.20 0.04 -9.46
N LEU A 72 14.18 0.54 -8.22
CA LEU A 72 13.05 1.30 -7.67
C LEU A 72 13.09 2.78 -8.08
N GLU A 73 14.27 3.34 -8.32
CA GLU A 73 14.43 4.74 -8.75
C GLU A 73 13.90 4.99 -10.17
N GLU A 74 14.03 4.03 -11.09
CA GLU A 74 13.45 4.16 -12.43
C GLU A 74 11.91 4.08 -12.42
N LEU A 75 11.34 3.34 -11.48
CA LEU A 75 9.89 3.25 -11.31
C LEU A 75 9.28 4.53 -10.74
N THR A 76 10.04 5.28 -9.94
CA THR A 76 9.61 6.56 -9.36
C THR A 76 9.94 7.77 -10.22
N ARG A 77 10.86 7.65 -11.17
CA ARG A 77 11.33 8.76 -12.04
C ARG A 77 10.46 9.03 -13.26
N ASN A 78 9.56 8.15 -13.65
CA ASN A 78 8.65 8.45 -14.74
C ASN A 78 7.64 9.51 -14.30
N ALA A 79 7.46 10.54 -15.10
CA ALA A 79 6.50 11.63 -14.85
C ALA A 79 5.07 11.14 -14.58
N SER A 80 4.69 9.96 -15.08
CA SER A 80 3.46 9.25 -14.71
C SER A 80 3.47 8.78 -13.25
N GLY A 81 4.61 8.36 -12.72
CA GLY A 81 4.72 7.90 -11.32
C GLY A 81 4.57 9.02 -10.30
N GLU A 82 5.01 10.24 -10.61
CA GLU A 82 4.79 11.39 -9.73
C GLU A 82 3.31 11.78 -9.67
N LEU A 83 2.64 11.83 -10.81
CA LEU A 83 1.20 12.08 -10.88
C LEU A 83 0.40 11.00 -10.11
N GLU A 84 0.74 9.74 -10.30
CA GLU A 84 0.12 8.62 -9.57
C GLU A 84 0.30 8.80 -8.05
N LYS A 85 1.51 9.15 -7.61
CA LYS A 85 1.82 9.43 -6.22
C LYS A 85 1.01 10.61 -5.66
N GLU A 86 0.94 11.71 -6.40
CA GLU A 86 0.13 12.87 -6.01
C GLU A 86 -1.35 12.53 -5.86
N ILE A 87 -1.91 11.73 -6.80
CA ILE A 87 -3.29 11.25 -6.72
C ILE A 87 -3.50 10.41 -5.47
N LEU A 88 -2.58 9.48 -5.17
CA LEU A 88 -2.70 8.63 -3.99
C LEU A 88 -2.59 9.42 -2.68
N LEU A 89 -1.67 10.38 -2.60
CA LEU A 89 -1.54 11.28 -1.45
C LEU A 89 -2.80 12.12 -1.26
N TYR A 90 -3.32 12.71 -2.34
CA TYR A 90 -4.57 13.45 -2.28
C TYR A 90 -5.72 12.61 -1.69
N ILE A 91 -5.86 11.36 -2.14
CA ILE A 91 -6.88 10.46 -1.59
C ILE A 91 -6.61 10.13 -0.12
N GLN A 92 -5.35 9.95 0.28
CA GLN A 92 -4.99 9.68 1.68
C GLN A 92 -5.27 10.86 2.60
N ASP A 93 -5.17 12.09 2.10
CA ASP A 93 -5.45 13.28 2.89
C ASP A 93 -6.95 13.61 2.94
N ASN A 94 -7.72 13.20 1.91
CA ASN A 94 -9.12 13.57 1.75
C ASN A 94 -10.10 12.39 1.79
N TYR A 95 -9.65 11.17 2.20
CA TYR A 95 -10.48 9.94 2.14
C TYR A 95 -11.80 10.03 2.91
N HIS A 96 -11.91 10.91 3.89
CA HIS A 96 -13.14 11.12 4.68
C HIS A 96 -14.22 11.86 3.88
N ASP A 97 -13.84 12.57 2.81
CA ASP A 97 -14.75 13.30 1.93
C ASP A 97 -15.31 12.41 0.82
N ASN A 98 -16.26 12.94 0.04
CA ASN A 98 -16.89 12.19 -1.05
C ASN A 98 -16.00 12.19 -2.30
N ILE A 99 -14.89 11.44 -2.26
CA ILE A 99 -13.97 11.33 -3.41
C ILE A 99 -14.58 10.45 -4.50
N GLY A 100 -14.79 11.06 -5.67
CA GLY A 100 -15.26 10.41 -6.89
C GLY A 100 -14.37 10.70 -8.09
N LEU A 101 -14.63 10.01 -9.23
CA LEU A 101 -13.89 10.23 -10.47
C LEU A 101 -14.01 11.69 -10.95
N ALA A 102 -15.19 12.29 -10.84
CA ALA A 102 -15.43 13.67 -11.25
C ALA A 102 -14.55 14.65 -10.47
N GLU A 103 -14.54 14.51 -9.14
CA GLU A 103 -13.73 15.37 -8.25
C GLU A 103 -12.24 15.25 -8.54
N LEU A 104 -11.69 14.02 -8.62
CA LEU A 104 -10.29 13.82 -8.95
C LEU A 104 -9.95 14.33 -10.35
N SER A 105 -10.84 14.15 -11.31
CA SER A 105 -10.66 14.64 -12.68
C SER A 105 -10.59 16.15 -12.73
N GLU A 106 -11.42 16.84 -11.98
CA GLU A 106 -11.40 18.29 -11.85
C GLU A 106 -10.13 18.77 -11.15
N HIS A 107 -9.77 18.15 -10.02
CA HIS A 107 -8.60 18.52 -9.22
C HIS A 107 -7.28 18.38 -10.00
N PHE A 108 -7.11 17.28 -10.71
CA PHE A 108 -5.89 16.98 -11.48
C PHE A 108 -5.95 17.42 -12.95
N HIS A 109 -7.01 18.09 -13.38
CA HIS A 109 -7.23 18.51 -14.77
C HIS A 109 -7.13 17.36 -15.79
N LEU A 110 -7.67 16.21 -15.42
CA LEU A 110 -7.66 14.97 -16.22
C LEU A 110 -9.10 14.53 -16.53
N SER A 111 -9.29 13.70 -17.55
CA SER A 111 -10.61 13.15 -17.82
C SER A 111 -10.95 11.99 -16.87
N GLU A 112 -12.24 11.82 -16.54
CA GLU A 112 -12.72 10.68 -15.73
C GLU A 112 -12.35 9.34 -16.39
N LYS A 113 -12.36 9.28 -17.72
CA LYS A 113 -11.93 8.10 -18.46
C LYS A 113 -10.46 7.76 -18.23
N TYR A 114 -9.60 8.79 -18.19
CA TYR A 114 -8.19 8.60 -17.87
C TYR A 114 -8.01 8.12 -16.42
N MET A 115 -8.67 8.78 -15.45
CA MET A 115 -8.63 8.37 -14.04
C MET A 115 -9.11 6.93 -13.85
N SER A 116 -10.24 6.57 -14.45
CA SER A 116 -10.76 5.20 -14.36
C SER A 116 -9.77 4.17 -14.92
N ARG A 117 -9.15 4.48 -16.07
CA ARG A 117 -8.14 3.63 -16.69
C ARG A 117 -6.88 3.53 -15.83
N LEU A 118 -6.42 4.64 -15.26
CA LEU A 118 -5.27 4.69 -14.37
C LEU A 118 -5.45 3.73 -13.20
N PHE A 119 -6.61 3.82 -12.50
CA PHE A 119 -6.89 2.92 -11.38
C PHE A 119 -6.97 1.45 -11.80
N SER A 120 -7.60 1.14 -12.93
CA SER A 120 -7.70 -0.24 -13.39
C SER A 120 -6.39 -0.84 -13.88
N GLU A 121 -5.57 -0.07 -14.60
CA GLU A 121 -4.33 -0.56 -15.21
C GLU A 121 -3.16 -0.58 -14.22
N ARG A 122 -3.03 0.46 -13.40
CA ARG A 122 -1.90 0.61 -12.48
C ARG A 122 -2.15 0.01 -11.11
N PHE A 123 -3.36 0.20 -10.56
CA PHE A 123 -3.69 -0.29 -9.22
C PHE A 123 -4.53 -1.57 -9.24
N HIS A 124 -4.99 -2.04 -10.40
CA HIS A 124 -5.82 -3.23 -10.57
C HIS A 124 -7.09 -3.21 -9.72
N MET A 125 -7.61 -2.03 -9.45
CA MET A 125 -8.83 -1.80 -8.69
C MET A 125 -9.52 -0.52 -9.18
N THR A 126 -10.77 -0.33 -8.81
CA THR A 126 -11.47 0.92 -9.07
C THR A 126 -11.09 1.98 -8.03
N LEU A 127 -11.27 3.27 -8.36
CA LEU A 127 -11.12 4.36 -7.39
C LEU A 127 -11.92 4.10 -6.10
N THR A 128 -13.19 3.70 -6.25
CA THR A 128 -14.07 3.39 -5.10
C THR A 128 -13.50 2.27 -4.22
N GLN A 129 -12.90 1.25 -4.82
CA GLN A 129 -12.24 0.17 -4.07
C GLN A 129 -11.02 0.70 -3.32
N TYR A 130 -10.23 1.58 -3.94
CA TYR A 130 -9.07 2.18 -3.30
C TYR A 130 -9.46 3.10 -2.14
N VAL A 131 -10.41 4.01 -2.33
CA VAL A 131 -10.92 4.88 -1.25
C VAL A 131 -11.45 4.05 -0.08
N ASN A 132 -12.24 3.01 -0.35
CA ASN A 132 -12.71 2.09 0.70
C ASN A 132 -11.56 1.38 1.41
N TYR A 133 -10.52 0.98 0.69
CA TYR A 133 -9.33 0.37 1.30
C TYR A 133 -8.65 1.33 2.29
N VAL A 134 -8.44 2.60 1.89
CA VAL A 134 -7.85 3.63 2.77
C VAL A 134 -8.71 3.84 4.02
N ARG A 135 -10.04 3.98 3.83
CA ARG A 135 -10.99 4.15 4.94
C ARG A 135 -10.98 2.98 5.93
N LEU A 136 -10.98 1.76 5.42
CA LEU A 136 -10.97 0.55 6.26
C LEU A 136 -9.65 0.41 7.04
N ARG A 137 -8.54 0.79 6.45
CA ARG A 137 -7.24 0.84 7.13
C ARG A 137 -7.26 1.81 8.31
N TYR A 138 -7.74 3.03 8.06
CA TYR A 138 -7.87 4.03 9.12
C TYR A 138 -8.84 3.58 10.22
N ALA A 139 -9.98 2.99 9.84
CA ALA A 139 -10.93 2.41 10.78
C ALA A 139 -10.30 1.34 11.67
N ARG A 140 -9.51 0.44 11.07
CA ARG A 140 -8.76 -0.57 11.82
C ARG A 140 -7.80 0.05 12.81
N HIS A 141 -7.04 1.06 12.40
CA HIS A 141 -6.13 1.77 13.29
C HIS A 141 -6.89 2.40 14.47
N LEU A 142 -8.02 3.05 14.23
CA LEU A 142 -8.85 3.61 15.31
C LEU A 142 -9.36 2.54 16.27
N LEU A 143 -9.83 1.39 15.76
CA LEU A 143 -10.29 0.28 16.60
C LEU A 143 -9.19 -0.33 17.46
N GLU A 144 -7.95 -0.35 16.97
CA GLU A 144 -6.80 -0.92 17.67
C GLU A 144 -6.16 0.06 18.67
N SER A 145 -6.29 1.38 18.44
CA SER A 145 -5.56 2.42 19.19
C SER A 145 -6.42 3.31 20.05
N THR A 146 -7.75 3.18 20.01
CA THR A 146 -8.68 4.05 20.75
C THR A 146 -9.84 3.27 21.34
N ASP A 147 -10.55 3.87 22.32
CA ASP A 147 -11.79 3.32 22.90
C ASP A 147 -13.06 3.84 22.21
N LEU A 148 -12.95 4.29 20.95
CA LEU A 148 -14.10 4.79 20.18
C LEU A 148 -15.10 3.69 19.89
N SER A 149 -16.38 4.02 19.94
CA SER A 149 -17.43 3.11 19.50
C SER A 149 -17.36 2.83 18.00
N VAL A 150 -17.89 1.68 17.56
CA VAL A 150 -17.94 1.29 16.13
C VAL A 150 -18.62 2.38 15.29
N THR A 151 -19.62 3.07 15.83
CA THR A 151 -20.29 4.17 15.16
C THR A 151 -19.38 5.38 14.95
N GLU A 152 -18.62 5.76 15.98
CA GLU A 152 -17.65 6.86 15.90
C GLU A 152 -16.52 6.53 14.93
N VAL A 153 -16.02 5.29 14.99
CA VAL A 153 -14.99 4.81 14.05
C VAL A 153 -15.49 4.87 12.62
N ALA A 154 -16.72 4.40 12.34
CA ALA A 154 -17.30 4.49 11.01
C ALA A 154 -17.35 5.94 10.50
N MET A 155 -17.87 6.87 11.33
CA MET A 155 -17.99 8.28 10.96
C MET A 155 -16.61 8.93 10.72
N LYS A 156 -15.65 8.72 11.63
CA LYS A 156 -14.29 9.25 11.50
C LYS A 156 -13.52 8.67 10.31
N SER A 157 -13.91 7.48 9.86
CA SER A 157 -13.34 6.83 8.68
C SER A 157 -14.04 7.21 7.36
N GLY A 158 -14.93 8.20 7.38
CA GLY A 158 -15.62 8.71 6.18
C GLY A 158 -16.83 7.88 5.73
N TYR A 159 -17.37 7.00 6.59
CA TYR A 159 -18.58 6.25 6.28
C TYR A 159 -19.81 6.96 6.86
N GLN A 160 -20.74 7.34 6.00
CA GLN A 160 -22.03 7.93 6.41
C GLN A 160 -23.04 6.88 6.87
N ASN A 161 -22.84 5.61 6.55
CA ASN A 161 -23.74 4.50 6.89
C ASN A 161 -22.98 3.41 7.65
N VAL A 162 -23.29 3.29 8.95
CA VAL A 162 -22.63 2.34 9.86
C VAL A 162 -22.87 0.88 9.45
N SER A 163 -24.09 0.54 8.99
CA SER A 163 -24.40 -0.82 8.54
C SER A 163 -23.61 -1.21 7.29
N TYR A 164 -23.41 -0.26 6.38
CA TYR A 164 -22.55 -0.46 5.22
C TYR A 164 -21.07 -0.63 5.65
N PHE A 165 -20.59 0.21 6.57
CA PHE A 165 -19.27 0.08 7.15
C PHE A 165 -19.03 -1.30 7.75
N ILE A 166 -19.92 -1.76 8.63
CA ILE A 166 -19.78 -3.07 9.30
C ILE A 166 -19.65 -4.20 8.27
N ARG A 167 -20.54 -4.22 7.26
CA ARG A 167 -20.47 -5.24 6.18
C ARG A 167 -19.14 -5.20 5.43
N ARG A 168 -18.66 -4.00 5.08
CA ARG A 168 -17.39 -3.83 4.35
C ARG A 168 -16.20 -4.21 5.21
N PHE A 169 -16.21 -3.80 6.47
CA PHE A 169 -15.13 -4.10 7.41
C PHE A 169 -15.04 -5.61 7.68
N SER A 170 -16.15 -6.28 8.01
CA SER A 170 -16.17 -7.74 8.21
C SER A 170 -15.73 -8.51 6.97
N SER A 171 -16.15 -8.08 5.78
CA SER A 171 -15.71 -8.72 4.52
C SER A 171 -14.22 -8.54 4.21
N ALA A 172 -13.60 -7.50 4.73
CA ALA A 172 -12.19 -7.19 4.46
C ALA A 172 -11.23 -7.79 5.51
N MET A 173 -11.72 -7.97 6.75
CA MET A 173 -10.90 -8.38 7.89
C MET A 173 -11.19 -9.82 8.38
N GLY A 174 -12.32 -10.38 7.98
CA GLY A 174 -12.76 -11.74 8.36
C GLY A 174 -12.37 -12.78 7.41
#